data_ef1741aea4eaa8995e152006ac6b067d
#
_entry.id   ef1741aea4eaa8995e152006ac6b067d
#
_cell.length_a   1.000
_cell.length_b   1.000
_cell.length_c   1.000
_cell.angle_alpha   90.00
_cell.angle_beta   90.00
_cell.angle_gamma   90.00
#
_symmetry.space_group_name_H-M   'P 1'
#
loop_
_entity.id
_entity.type
_entity.pdbx_description
1 polymer ?
#
loop_
_entity_poly.entity_id
_entity_poly.type
_entity_poly.pdbx_seq_one_letter_code
_entity_poly.pdbx_strand_id
1 'polypeptide(L)'
;VSSQLINIQPLSQPVDLNVAPATFSPDVEAEIDRHLAKYPVKRSAILPLMFIVQRERGGYLDPAGVLYLANRLTLRITDIWEVATFYSMINTEPVGKYHIQVCKTLSCKIRGAGTITEHCSSKLGIKPGETTADLRFTLSEVECLGS
;
A
#
# COMPACT_ATOMS: atom_id res chain seq x y z
N VAL A 1 1.70 17.67 -31.83
CA VAL A 1 1.93 17.54 -30.38
C VAL A 1 0.75 16.76 -29.84
N SER A 2 0.91 15.43 -29.73
CA SER A 2 -0.12 14.54 -29.19
C SER A 2 -0.23 14.77 -27.69
N SER A 3 -1.37 15.29 -27.24
CA SER A 3 -1.70 15.39 -25.82
C SER A 3 -1.86 13.97 -25.27
N GLN A 4 -0.81 13.44 -24.65
CA GLN A 4 -0.97 12.27 -23.78
C GLN A 4 -1.83 12.70 -22.60
N LEU A 5 -3.11 12.33 -22.67
CA LEU A 5 -4.00 12.41 -21.53
C LEU A 5 -3.35 11.59 -20.41
N ILE A 6 -3.11 12.24 -19.29
CA ILE A 6 -2.70 11.55 -18.07
C ILE A 6 -3.78 10.53 -17.79
N ASN A 7 -3.45 9.26 -17.97
CA ASN A 7 -4.35 8.15 -17.63
C ASN A 7 -4.42 8.06 -16.10
N ILE A 8 -5.33 8.85 -15.53
CA ILE A 8 -5.69 8.68 -14.12
C ILE A 8 -6.45 7.37 -14.09
N GLN A 9 -5.79 6.29 -13.70
CA GLN A 9 -6.50 5.05 -13.42
C GLN A 9 -7.59 5.38 -12.38
N PRO A 10 -8.85 5.01 -12.68
CA PRO A 10 -9.90 5.16 -11.67
C PRO A 10 -9.42 4.40 -10.43
N LEU A 11 -9.52 5.04 -9.27
CA LEU A 11 -9.37 4.38 -7.99
C LEU A 11 -10.15 3.06 -8.08
N SER A 12 -9.44 1.97 -7.92
CA SER A 12 -10.02 0.64 -7.91
C SER A 12 -11.28 0.66 -7.04
N GLN A 13 -12.37 0.11 -7.57
CA GLN A 13 -13.67 -0.18 -6.96
C GLN A 13 -14.04 0.64 -5.70
N PRO A 14 -15.24 1.20 -5.62
CA PRO A 14 -15.69 1.89 -4.42
C PRO A 14 -15.49 0.95 -3.20
N VAL A 15 -14.77 1.45 -2.21
CA VAL A 15 -14.51 0.70 -0.98
C VAL A 15 -15.85 0.35 -0.33
N ASP A 16 -16.16 -0.94 -0.24
CA ASP A 16 -17.33 -1.39 0.50
C ASP A 16 -17.11 -1.15 2.00
N LEU A 17 -17.78 -0.16 2.54
CA LEU A 17 -17.72 0.20 3.95
C LEU A 17 -18.78 -0.54 4.80
N ASN A 18 -19.57 -1.43 4.22
CA ASN A 18 -20.54 -2.27 4.94
C ASN A 18 -19.90 -3.51 5.58
N VAL A 19 -18.61 -3.44 5.86
CA VAL A 19 -17.88 -4.51 6.54
C VAL A 19 -17.68 -4.17 8.02
N ALA A 20 -17.57 -5.18 8.87
CA ALA A 20 -17.21 -4.98 10.27
C ALA A 20 -15.73 -4.55 10.37
N PRO A 21 -15.36 -3.66 11.32
CA PRO A 21 -13.96 -3.35 11.58
C PRO A 21 -13.15 -4.62 11.88
N ALA A 22 -11.88 -4.62 11.49
CA ALA A 22 -10.98 -5.71 11.81
C ALA A 22 -10.82 -5.87 13.34
N THR A 23 -10.54 -7.11 13.76
CA THR A 23 -10.19 -7.42 15.14
C THR A 23 -8.82 -8.07 15.17
N PHE A 24 -8.03 -7.76 16.18
CA PHE A 24 -6.66 -8.26 16.32
C PHE A 24 -6.48 -9.02 17.64
N SER A 25 -5.41 -9.80 17.70
CA SER A 25 -5.02 -10.50 18.92
C SER A 25 -4.61 -9.51 20.03
N PRO A 26 -4.66 -9.89 21.32
CA PRO A 26 -4.22 -9.03 22.42
C PRO A 26 -2.77 -8.54 22.28
N ASP A 27 -1.89 -9.36 21.69
CA ASP A 27 -0.49 -9.01 21.47
C ASP A 27 -0.34 -7.88 20.44
N VAL A 28 -1.12 -7.93 19.35
CA VAL A 28 -1.16 -6.89 18.31
C VAL A 28 -1.77 -5.61 18.86
N GLU A 29 -2.84 -5.70 19.67
CA GLU A 29 -3.43 -4.54 20.33
C GLU A 29 -2.43 -3.89 21.30
N ALA A 30 -1.66 -4.66 22.05
CA ALA A 30 -0.60 -4.15 22.90
C ALA A 30 0.53 -3.49 22.12
N GLU A 31 0.87 -4.00 20.92
CA GLU A 31 1.81 -3.35 20.01
C GLU A 31 1.29 -1.99 19.52
N ILE A 32 0.01 -1.95 19.11
CA ILE A 32 -0.67 -0.72 18.69
C ILE A 32 -0.65 0.31 19.81
N ASP A 33 -0.96 -0.09 21.04
CA ASP A 33 -0.96 0.80 22.22
C ASP A 33 0.44 1.35 22.51
N ARG A 34 1.49 0.54 22.41
CA ARG A 34 2.88 1.00 22.54
C ARG A 34 3.26 2.04 21.49
N HIS A 35 2.75 1.88 20.24
CA HIS A 35 2.97 2.87 19.21
C HIS A 35 2.18 4.16 19.46
N LEU A 36 0.93 4.07 19.86
CA LEU A 36 0.11 5.24 20.22
C LEU A 36 0.72 6.07 21.35
N ALA A 37 1.29 5.42 22.35
CA ALA A 37 1.91 6.10 23.49
C ALA A 37 3.14 6.95 23.12
N LYS A 38 3.76 6.73 21.94
CA LYS A 38 4.92 7.51 21.48
C LYS A 38 4.54 8.87 20.91
N TYR A 39 3.26 9.08 20.58
CA TYR A 39 2.82 10.29 19.88
C TYR A 39 1.88 11.11 20.74
N PRO A 40 2.14 12.42 20.90
CA PRO A 40 1.23 13.30 21.67
C PRO A 40 -0.12 13.51 20.98
N VAL A 41 -0.17 13.33 19.65
CA VAL A 41 -1.38 13.45 18.84
C VAL A 41 -1.61 12.12 18.10
N LYS A 42 -2.78 11.52 18.31
CA LYS A 42 -3.14 10.22 17.69
C LYS A 42 -2.99 10.19 16.18
N ARG A 43 -3.30 11.29 15.48
CA ARG A 43 -3.15 11.40 14.01
C ARG A 43 -1.72 11.11 13.56
N SER A 44 -0.71 11.47 14.33
CA SER A 44 0.70 11.21 13.99
C SER A 44 1.08 9.73 14.00
N ALA A 45 0.28 8.88 14.64
CA ALA A 45 0.48 7.44 14.66
C ALA A 45 -0.15 6.71 13.47
N ILE A 46 -0.83 7.38 12.53
CA ILE A 46 -1.53 6.74 11.41
C ILE A 46 -0.60 5.79 10.66
N LEU A 47 0.53 6.29 10.16
CA LEU A 47 1.43 5.52 9.31
C LEU A 47 2.02 4.27 10.01
N PRO A 48 2.61 4.35 11.22
CA PRO A 48 3.10 3.16 11.90
C PRO A 48 1.99 2.15 12.21
N LEU A 49 0.77 2.60 12.52
CA LEU A 49 -0.34 1.67 12.73
C LEU A 49 -0.83 1.03 11.43
N MET A 50 -0.79 1.74 10.30
CA MET A 50 -1.07 1.16 8.99
C MET A 50 -0.13 0.00 8.68
N PHE A 51 1.16 0.10 8.98
CA PHE A 51 2.10 -1.01 8.77
C PHE A 51 1.76 -2.23 9.62
N ILE A 52 1.33 -2.03 10.87
CA ILE A 52 0.92 -3.14 11.73
C ILE A 52 -0.33 -3.79 11.13
N VAL A 53 -1.36 -3.01 10.82
CA VAL A 53 -2.61 -3.51 10.25
C VAL A 53 -2.37 -4.21 8.92
N GLN A 54 -1.59 -3.62 8.00
CA GLN A 54 -1.23 -4.22 6.72
C GLN A 54 -0.54 -5.57 6.89
N ARG A 55 0.39 -5.70 7.84
CA ARG A 55 1.07 -6.95 8.15
C ARG A 55 0.09 -8.03 8.60
N GLU A 56 -0.83 -7.69 9.48
CA GLU A 56 -1.82 -8.62 10.06
C GLU A 56 -2.96 -8.96 9.08
N ARG A 57 -3.18 -8.12 8.06
CA ARG A 57 -4.25 -8.28 7.06
C ARG A 57 -3.77 -8.87 5.74
N GLY A 58 -2.66 -9.61 5.74
CA GLY A 58 -2.17 -10.31 4.56
C GLY A 58 -1.40 -9.43 3.57
N GLY A 59 -0.78 -8.36 4.05
CA GLY A 59 0.14 -7.52 3.27
C GLY A 59 -0.52 -6.32 2.58
N TYR A 60 -1.79 -6.05 2.83
CA TYR A 60 -2.49 -4.87 2.30
C TYR A 60 -3.51 -4.32 3.32
N LEU A 61 -3.87 -3.06 3.14
CA LEU A 61 -4.83 -2.37 3.99
C LEU A 61 -6.23 -2.51 3.39
N ASP A 62 -6.98 -3.49 3.88
CA ASP A 62 -8.35 -3.76 3.45
C ASP A 62 -9.37 -2.81 4.11
N PRO A 63 -10.63 -2.76 3.65
CA PRO A 63 -11.67 -1.91 4.23
C PRO A 63 -11.89 -2.12 5.73
N ALA A 64 -11.81 -3.36 6.23
CA ALA A 64 -11.96 -3.68 7.63
C ALA A 64 -10.81 -3.09 8.49
N GLY A 65 -9.58 -3.12 7.96
CA GLY A 65 -8.42 -2.48 8.58
C GLY A 65 -8.53 -0.95 8.60
N VAL A 66 -9.05 -0.34 7.53
CA VAL A 66 -9.31 1.10 7.48
C VAL A 66 -10.33 1.51 8.54
N LEU A 67 -11.44 0.78 8.67
CA LEU A 67 -12.46 1.03 9.68
C LEU A 67 -11.92 0.87 11.10
N TYR A 68 -11.10 -0.15 11.33
CA TYR A 68 -10.41 -0.33 12.61
C TYR A 68 -9.56 0.90 12.96
N LEU A 69 -8.71 1.34 12.03
CA LEU A 69 -7.84 2.52 12.25
C LEU A 69 -8.64 3.80 12.49
N ALA A 70 -9.71 4.02 11.72
CA ALA A 70 -10.58 5.18 11.89
C ALA A 70 -11.19 5.22 13.30
N ASN A 71 -11.72 4.10 13.78
CA ASN A 71 -12.30 3.97 15.12
C ASN A 71 -11.22 4.13 16.21
N ARG A 72 -10.10 3.45 16.06
CA ARG A 72 -9.01 3.43 17.05
C ARG A 72 -8.39 4.80 17.27
N LEU A 73 -8.24 5.56 16.19
CA LEU A 73 -7.65 6.90 16.19
C LEU A 73 -8.69 8.02 16.39
N THR A 74 -9.98 7.70 16.30
CA THR A 74 -11.09 8.69 16.33
C THR A 74 -10.93 9.70 15.19
N LEU A 75 -10.68 9.19 13.98
CA LEU A 75 -10.50 9.95 12.74
C LEU A 75 -11.54 9.54 11.70
N ARG A 76 -11.72 10.37 10.68
CA ARG A 76 -12.58 10.02 9.54
C ARG A 76 -11.89 8.97 8.68
N ILE A 77 -12.68 8.14 8.01
CA ILE A 77 -12.20 7.16 7.04
C ILE A 77 -11.37 7.83 5.93
N THR A 78 -11.80 9.01 5.50
CA THR A 78 -11.09 9.82 4.50
C THR A 78 -9.69 10.24 4.94
N ASP A 79 -9.49 10.52 6.23
CA ASP A 79 -8.16 10.86 6.77
C ASP A 79 -7.20 9.65 6.71
N ILE A 80 -7.73 8.44 6.88
CA ILE A 80 -6.98 7.19 6.76
C ILE A 80 -6.63 6.93 5.29
N TRP A 81 -7.60 7.05 4.37
CA TRP A 81 -7.39 6.85 2.95
C TRP A 81 -6.42 7.86 2.33
N GLU A 82 -6.47 9.12 2.74
CA GLU A 82 -5.53 10.15 2.30
C GLU A 82 -4.08 9.71 2.55
N VAL A 83 -3.79 9.18 3.73
CA VAL A 83 -2.45 8.68 4.06
C VAL A 83 -2.13 7.38 3.32
N ALA A 84 -3.07 6.45 3.25
CA ALA A 84 -2.88 5.16 2.57
C ALA A 84 -2.54 5.33 1.09
N THR A 85 -3.20 6.25 0.39
CA THR A 85 -2.97 6.50 -1.04
C THR A 85 -1.76 7.38 -1.32
N PHE A 86 -1.30 8.15 -0.33
CA PHE A 86 -0.12 8.99 -0.47
C PHE A 86 1.18 8.18 -0.36
N TYR A 87 1.24 7.20 0.54
CA TYR A 87 2.46 6.43 0.79
C TYR A 87 2.48 5.14 -0.01
N SER A 88 3.38 5.03 -0.98
CA SER A 88 3.52 3.86 -1.87
C SER A 88 3.90 2.55 -1.16
N MET A 89 4.31 2.63 0.12
CA MET A 89 4.58 1.47 0.96
C MET A 89 3.31 0.85 1.57
N ILE A 90 2.19 1.57 1.50
CA ILE A 90 0.89 1.05 1.93
C ILE A 90 0.19 0.48 0.70
N ASN A 91 -0.03 -0.82 0.72
CA ASN A 91 -0.75 -1.52 -0.33
C ASN A 91 -2.25 -1.40 -0.06
N THR A 92 -3.01 -0.89 -1.00
CA THR A 92 -4.48 -0.78 -0.91
C THR A 92 -5.21 -1.94 -1.57
N GLU A 93 -4.46 -2.82 -2.23
CA GLU A 93 -4.94 -4.01 -2.91
C GLU A 93 -4.08 -5.22 -2.53
N PRO A 94 -4.60 -6.45 -2.68
CA PRO A 94 -3.84 -7.65 -2.41
C PRO A 94 -2.55 -7.71 -3.23
N VAL A 95 -1.43 -7.96 -2.56
CA VAL A 95 -0.12 -8.13 -3.19
C VAL A 95 0.36 -9.58 -3.05
N GLY A 96 1.20 -10.01 -3.97
CA GLY A 96 1.83 -11.32 -3.91
C GLY A 96 2.83 -11.43 -2.75
N LYS A 97 3.17 -12.66 -2.40
CA LYS A 97 4.16 -12.95 -1.35
C LYS A 97 5.49 -12.19 -1.56
N TYR A 98 5.88 -11.99 -2.82
CA TYR A 98 7.07 -11.25 -3.21
C TYR A 98 6.65 -10.03 -4.03
N HIS A 99 6.75 -8.85 -3.45
CA HIS A 99 6.45 -7.59 -4.10
C HIS A 99 7.74 -7.00 -4.69
N ILE A 100 7.90 -7.11 -6.01
CA ILE A 100 9.03 -6.57 -6.75
C ILE A 100 8.73 -5.12 -7.10
N GLN A 101 9.52 -4.21 -6.56
CA GLN A 101 9.38 -2.77 -6.79
C GLN A 101 10.59 -2.26 -7.58
N VAL A 102 10.35 -1.70 -8.77
CA VAL A 102 11.39 -1.15 -9.63
C VAL A 102 11.29 0.37 -9.63
N CYS A 103 12.38 1.03 -9.27
CA CYS A 103 12.43 2.50 -9.26
C CYS A 103 12.31 3.07 -10.68
N LYS A 104 11.36 3.99 -10.90
CA LYS A 104 11.15 4.68 -12.19
C LYS A 104 11.70 6.12 -12.24
N THR A 105 12.30 6.59 -11.15
CA THR A 105 12.85 7.95 -11.06
C THR A 105 13.95 8.16 -12.11
N LEU A 106 14.17 9.40 -12.54
CA LEU A 106 15.03 9.77 -13.65
C LEU A 106 16.41 9.12 -13.61
N SER A 107 17.10 9.16 -12.47
CA SER A 107 18.45 8.57 -12.31
C SER A 107 18.46 7.06 -12.55
N CYS A 108 17.48 6.34 -12.00
CA CYS A 108 17.32 4.90 -12.21
C CYS A 108 16.92 4.59 -13.68
N LYS A 109 16.04 5.43 -14.26
CA LYS A 109 15.63 5.29 -15.67
C LYS A 109 16.80 5.39 -16.62
N ILE A 110 17.67 6.39 -16.44
CA ILE A 110 18.91 6.56 -17.23
C ILE A 110 19.86 5.37 -17.05
N ARG A 111 19.88 4.76 -15.86
CA ARG A 111 20.71 3.60 -15.55
C ARG A 111 20.12 2.25 -15.97
N GLY A 112 18.98 2.25 -16.67
CA GLY A 112 18.40 1.05 -17.28
C GLY A 112 17.27 0.40 -16.49
N ALA A 113 16.62 1.11 -15.56
CA ALA A 113 15.45 0.58 -14.81
C ALA A 113 14.33 0.09 -15.74
N GLY A 114 14.12 0.73 -16.90
CA GLY A 114 13.15 0.27 -17.89
C GLY A 114 13.41 -1.15 -18.38
N THR A 115 14.66 -1.49 -18.68
CA THR A 115 15.05 -2.85 -19.10
C THR A 115 14.80 -3.87 -17.99
N ILE A 116 15.01 -3.49 -16.72
CA ILE A 116 14.71 -4.36 -15.58
C ILE A 116 13.20 -4.60 -15.47
N THR A 117 12.38 -3.55 -15.61
CA THR A 117 10.91 -3.67 -15.60
C THR A 117 10.44 -4.57 -16.73
N GLU A 118 10.93 -4.39 -17.96
CA GLU A 118 10.58 -5.21 -19.12
C GLU A 118 10.99 -6.67 -18.93
N HIS A 119 12.17 -6.92 -18.38
CA HIS A 119 12.64 -8.27 -18.09
C HIS A 119 11.74 -8.96 -17.05
N CYS A 120 11.44 -8.29 -15.93
CA CYS A 120 10.54 -8.82 -14.91
C CYS A 120 9.15 -9.11 -15.47
N SER A 121 8.60 -8.16 -16.23
CA SER A 121 7.28 -8.29 -16.88
C SER A 121 7.22 -9.51 -17.80
N SER A 122 8.22 -9.64 -18.67
CA SER A 122 8.32 -10.78 -19.60
C SER A 122 8.48 -12.12 -18.87
N LYS A 123 9.31 -12.16 -17.81
CA LYS A 123 9.59 -13.39 -17.07
C LYS A 123 8.41 -13.86 -16.21
N LEU A 124 7.65 -12.91 -15.65
CA LEU A 124 6.50 -13.19 -14.78
C LEU A 124 5.18 -13.27 -15.53
N GLY A 125 5.13 -12.79 -16.79
CA GLY A 125 3.92 -12.74 -17.60
C GLY A 125 2.88 -11.72 -17.09
N ILE A 126 3.32 -10.69 -16.36
CA ILE A 126 2.47 -9.63 -15.78
C ILE A 126 3.02 -8.25 -16.13
N LYS A 127 2.15 -7.24 -16.09
CA LYS A 127 2.54 -5.84 -16.26
C LYS A 127 2.81 -5.18 -14.90
N PRO A 128 3.52 -4.03 -14.88
CA PRO A 128 3.58 -3.21 -13.68
C PRO A 128 2.19 -2.86 -13.14
N GLY A 129 1.98 -3.07 -11.84
CA GLY A 129 0.70 -2.96 -11.16
C GLY A 129 -0.08 -4.27 -11.06
N GLU A 130 0.37 -5.35 -11.66
CA GLU A 130 -0.32 -6.64 -11.64
C GLU A 130 0.33 -7.67 -10.71
N THR A 131 -0.46 -8.64 -10.29
CA THR A 131 -0.05 -9.78 -9.46
C THR A 131 -0.24 -11.08 -10.26
N THR A 132 0.70 -12.02 -10.13
CA THR A 132 0.59 -13.34 -10.76
C THR A 132 -0.63 -14.09 -10.22
N ALA A 133 -1.24 -14.95 -11.08
CA ALA A 133 -2.46 -15.69 -10.73
C ALA A 133 -2.28 -16.61 -9.50
N ASP A 134 -1.04 -17.04 -9.23
CA ASP A 134 -0.69 -17.86 -8.07
C ASP A 134 -0.43 -17.02 -6.78
N LEU A 135 -0.66 -15.70 -6.84
CA LEU A 135 -0.43 -14.73 -5.76
C LEU A 135 1.01 -14.78 -5.19
N ARG A 136 1.99 -15.20 -6.00
CA ARG A 136 3.39 -15.25 -5.55
C ARG A 136 4.13 -13.95 -5.78
N PHE A 137 3.91 -13.30 -6.93
CA PHE A 137 4.65 -12.10 -7.29
C PHE A 137 3.72 -10.96 -7.67
N THR A 138 4.05 -9.76 -7.19
CA THR A 138 3.50 -8.49 -7.67
C THR A 138 4.65 -7.67 -8.23
N LEU A 139 4.44 -7.04 -9.38
CA LEU A 139 5.40 -6.12 -9.99
C LEU A 139 4.87 -4.70 -9.91
N SER A 140 5.64 -3.76 -9.37
CA SER A 140 5.27 -2.34 -9.32
C SER A 140 6.42 -1.45 -9.74
N GLU A 141 6.09 -0.31 -10.33
CA GLU A 141 7.02 0.81 -10.49
C GLU A 141 6.80 1.81 -9.36
N VAL A 142 7.89 2.19 -8.70
CA VAL A 142 7.85 3.11 -7.54
C VAL A 142 8.79 4.29 -7.75
N GLU A 143 8.58 5.35 -6.99
CA GLU A 143 9.51 6.48 -6.94
C GLU A 143 10.78 6.10 -6.16
N CYS A 144 11.76 7.01 -6.11
CA CYS A 144 13.07 6.74 -5.54
C CYS A 144 12.99 6.26 -4.08
N LEU A 145 13.56 5.09 -3.81
CA LEU A 145 13.68 4.53 -2.47
C LEU A 145 15.01 4.90 -1.80
N GLY A 146 15.91 5.53 -2.54
CA GLY A 146 17.22 5.97 -2.03
C GLY A 146 18.22 4.82 -1.78
N SER A 147 18.00 3.67 -2.42
CA SER A 147 18.88 2.48 -2.30
C SER A 147 19.85 2.37 -3.46
#